data_3b9efe276342bf9a49da1340ec44f457
#
_entry.id   3b9efe276342bf9a49da1340ec44f457
#
_cell.length_a   1.000
_cell.length_b   1.000
_cell.length_c   1.000
_cell.angle_alpha   90.00
_cell.angle_beta   90.00
_cell.angle_gamma   90.00
#
_symmetry.space_group_name_H-M   'P 1'
#
loop_
_entity.id
_entity.type
_entity.pdbx_description
1 polymer ?
#
loop_
_entity_poly.entity_id
_entity_poly.type
_entity_poly.pdbx_seq_one_letter_code
_entity_poly.pdbx_strand_id
1 'polypeptide(L)'
;MTKGLLCTVAIVSMAMAPHVRAQTAPANPISQTLRGAWNGAKTNFRRSADVMPEAKYGFKPVDSVRSYGAILAHVAGASYEFCAAAKGEKTPHAEDEFEKSAKTKADIVKALDGAIAYCDEVYKGLDDAKAAQIVGGAFGGPQGARAANLIGNTIHFQEHYGNLVTYLRINGLVPPSSAPQ
;
A
#
# COMPACT_ATOMS: atom_id res chain seq x y z
N MET A 1 49.74 -5.71 74.58
CA MET A 1 49.90 -5.92 73.13
C MET A 1 48.67 -6.62 72.64
N THR A 2 47.69 -5.82 72.16
CA THR A 2 46.40 -6.30 71.64
C THR A 2 46.40 -6.15 70.13
N LYS A 3 46.41 -7.26 69.41
CA LYS A 3 46.32 -7.30 67.92
C LYS A 3 44.84 -7.22 67.54
N GLY A 4 44.45 -6.10 66.92
CA GLY A 4 43.11 -5.92 66.33
C GLY A 4 43.02 -6.65 64.97
N LEU A 5 42.00 -7.47 64.80
CA LEU A 5 41.66 -8.17 63.57
C LEU A 5 40.70 -7.37 62.79
N LEU A 6 41.13 -6.76 61.67
CA LEU A 6 40.27 -6.07 60.73
C LEU A 6 39.58 -7.11 59.83
N CYS A 7 38.25 -7.26 59.99
CA CYS A 7 37.41 -8.00 59.09
C CYS A 7 36.97 -7.07 57.89
N THR A 8 37.52 -7.36 56.70
CA THR A 8 37.08 -6.70 55.46
C THR A 8 35.85 -7.42 54.91
N VAL A 9 34.71 -6.76 54.95
CA VAL A 9 33.47 -7.25 54.32
C VAL A 9 33.50 -6.84 52.85
N ALA A 10 33.65 -7.82 51.95
CA ALA A 10 33.53 -7.61 50.51
C ALA A 10 32.03 -7.62 50.11
N ILE A 11 31.50 -6.46 49.72
CA ILE A 11 30.15 -6.36 49.18
C ILE A 11 30.21 -6.75 47.68
N VAL A 12 29.71 -7.93 47.33
CA VAL A 12 29.52 -8.34 45.94
C VAL A 12 28.23 -7.73 45.44
N SER A 13 28.35 -6.65 44.69
CA SER A 13 27.23 -6.03 43.96
C SER A 13 26.90 -6.87 42.73
N MET A 14 25.85 -7.67 42.83
CA MET A 14 25.32 -8.45 41.70
C MET A 14 24.49 -7.50 40.82
N ALA A 15 25.11 -7.01 39.75
CA ALA A 15 24.40 -6.20 38.75
C ALA A 15 23.37 -7.06 38.01
N MET A 16 22.09 -6.88 38.31
CA MET A 16 21.00 -7.45 37.53
C MET A 16 20.94 -6.72 36.18
N ALA A 17 21.54 -7.30 35.13
CA ALA A 17 21.33 -6.85 33.77
C ALA A 17 19.84 -7.08 33.36
N PRO A 18 19.14 -6.10 32.85
CA PRO A 18 17.77 -6.31 32.37
C PRO A 18 17.81 -7.33 31.23
N HIS A 19 17.12 -8.44 31.40
CA HIS A 19 16.95 -9.44 30.36
C HIS A 19 15.99 -8.81 29.32
N VAL A 20 16.55 -8.18 28.29
CA VAL A 20 15.78 -7.81 27.07
C VAL A 20 15.34 -9.14 26.45
N ARG A 21 14.08 -9.49 26.67
CA ARG A 21 13.47 -10.65 26.03
C ARG A 21 13.40 -10.33 24.54
N ALA A 22 14.22 -10.96 23.72
CA ALA A 22 14.14 -10.86 22.28
C ALA A 22 12.73 -11.32 21.87
N GLN A 23 11.91 -10.38 21.39
CA GLN A 23 10.64 -10.72 20.75
C GLN A 23 10.97 -11.53 19.50
N THR A 24 10.45 -12.75 19.41
CA THR A 24 10.51 -13.53 18.17
C THR A 24 9.81 -12.73 17.08
N ALA A 25 10.54 -12.32 16.05
CA ALA A 25 9.96 -11.64 14.91
C ALA A 25 8.82 -12.50 14.32
N PRO A 26 7.69 -11.92 13.92
CA PRO A 26 6.64 -12.67 13.26
C PRO A 26 7.20 -13.34 12.01
N ALA A 27 6.65 -14.50 11.64
CA ALA A 27 6.99 -15.13 10.36
C ALA A 27 6.61 -14.19 9.22
N ASN A 28 7.50 -14.01 8.22
CA ASN A 28 7.26 -13.17 7.04
C ASN A 28 6.93 -11.69 7.35
N PRO A 29 7.77 -10.96 8.13
CA PRO A 29 7.47 -9.60 8.57
C PRO A 29 7.38 -8.61 7.42
N ILE A 30 8.17 -8.78 6.35
CA ILE A 30 8.17 -7.88 5.17
C ILE A 30 6.86 -8.01 4.41
N SER A 31 6.47 -9.22 4.07
CA SER A 31 5.22 -9.44 3.32
C SER A 31 3.97 -9.10 4.15
N GLN A 32 4.00 -9.29 5.47
CA GLN A 32 2.94 -8.82 6.35
C GLN A 32 2.81 -7.29 6.33
N THR A 33 3.94 -6.57 6.39
CA THR A 33 3.97 -5.11 6.29
C THR A 33 3.42 -4.63 4.96
N LEU A 34 3.83 -5.26 3.85
CA LEU A 34 3.31 -4.93 2.51
C LEU A 34 1.80 -5.14 2.41
N ARG A 35 1.28 -6.25 2.93
CA ARG A 35 -0.17 -6.51 2.97
C ARG A 35 -0.91 -5.46 3.80
N GLY A 36 -0.37 -5.06 4.94
CA GLY A 36 -0.94 -4.00 5.78
C GLY A 36 -1.02 -2.67 5.04
N ALA A 37 0.08 -2.26 4.41
CA ALA A 37 0.15 -1.02 3.61
C ALA A 37 -0.84 -1.05 2.43
N TRP A 38 -0.89 -2.17 1.69
CA TRP A 38 -1.86 -2.37 0.61
C TRP A 38 -3.31 -2.26 1.10
N ASN A 39 -3.66 -2.94 2.19
CA ASN A 39 -5.02 -2.90 2.74
C ASN A 39 -5.45 -1.48 3.11
N GLY A 40 -4.56 -0.68 3.71
CA GLY A 40 -4.85 0.72 4.01
C GLY A 40 -5.03 1.57 2.75
N ALA A 41 -4.12 1.45 1.78
CA ALA A 41 -4.15 2.20 0.53
C ALA A 41 -5.42 1.91 -0.28
N LYS A 42 -5.69 0.64 -0.59
CA LYS A 42 -6.87 0.23 -1.37
C LYS A 42 -8.19 0.62 -0.72
N THR A 43 -8.30 0.50 0.61
CA THR A 43 -9.53 0.81 1.33
C THR A 43 -9.89 2.28 1.20
N ASN A 44 -8.96 3.19 1.45
CA ASN A 44 -9.21 4.62 1.32
C ASN A 44 -9.49 5.02 -0.12
N PHE A 45 -8.72 4.48 -1.06
CA PHE A 45 -8.89 4.77 -2.48
C PHE A 45 -10.26 4.28 -2.99
N ARG A 46 -10.63 3.03 -2.69
CA ARG A 46 -11.93 2.47 -3.10
C ARG A 46 -13.11 3.22 -2.49
N ARG A 47 -13.04 3.56 -1.20
CA ARG A 47 -14.09 4.34 -0.52
C ARG A 47 -14.23 5.74 -1.12
N SER A 48 -13.15 6.34 -1.63
CA SER A 48 -13.24 7.65 -2.28
C SER A 48 -14.12 7.62 -3.53
N ALA A 49 -14.13 6.50 -4.28
CA ALA A 49 -15.03 6.33 -5.40
C ALA A 49 -16.52 6.40 -4.99
N ASP A 50 -16.87 5.92 -3.80
CA ASP A 50 -18.26 5.99 -3.30
C ASP A 50 -18.65 7.42 -2.88
N VAL A 51 -17.71 8.15 -2.22
CA VAL A 51 -17.95 9.49 -1.68
C VAL A 51 -18.29 10.52 -2.77
N MET A 52 -17.64 10.46 -3.93
CA MET A 52 -17.91 11.39 -5.01
C MET A 52 -19.23 11.07 -5.73
N PRO A 53 -20.19 12.00 -5.80
CA PRO A 53 -21.41 11.83 -6.63
C PRO A 53 -21.05 11.62 -8.10
N GLU A 54 -21.81 10.79 -8.81
CA GLU A 54 -21.57 10.49 -10.22
C GLU A 54 -21.50 11.74 -11.10
N ALA A 55 -22.41 12.70 -10.89
CA ALA A 55 -22.44 13.96 -11.62
C ALA A 55 -21.12 14.77 -11.51
N LYS A 56 -20.27 14.44 -10.54
CA LYS A 56 -18.96 15.08 -10.31
C LYS A 56 -17.76 14.23 -10.72
N TYR A 57 -17.96 13.07 -11.32
CA TYR A 57 -16.86 12.23 -11.82
C TYR A 57 -16.04 12.91 -12.94
N GLY A 58 -16.67 13.82 -13.68
CA GLY A 58 -16.00 14.67 -14.66
C GLY A 58 -15.23 15.86 -14.08
N PHE A 59 -15.34 16.13 -12.77
CA PHE A 59 -14.69 17.27 -12.14
C PHE A 59 -13.17 17.18 -12.22
N LYS A 60 -12.54 18.28 -12.59
CA LYS A 60 -11.09 18.53 -12.51
C LYS A 60 -10.85 19.98 -12.07
N PRO A 61 -9.88 20.26 -11.20
CA PRO A 61 -9.64 21.62 -10.72
C PRO A 61 -9.07 22.56 -11.78
N VAL A 62 -8.32 22.02 -12.76
CA VAL A 62 -7.76 22.72 -13.91
C VAL A 62 -7.74 21.79 -15.13
N ASP A 63 -7.63 22.35 -16.33
CA ASP A 63 -7.70 21.54 -17.57
C ASP A 63 -6.54 20.58 -17.77
N SER A 64 -5.37 20.89 -17.24
CA SER A 64 -4.13 20.09 -17.40
C SER A 64 -4.07 18.82 -16.55
N VAL A 65 -5.06 18.56 -15.69
CA VAL A 65 -5.07 17.35 -14.84
C VAL A 65 -6.20 16.40 -15.23
N ARG A 66 -6.08 15.12 -14.84
CA ARG A 66 -7.15 14.13 -15.01
C ARG A 66 -8.40 14.54 -14.24
N SER A 67 -9.57 14.19 -14.75
CA SER A 67 -10.81 14.28 -13.98
C SER A 67 -10.82 13.25 -12.84
N TYR A 68 -11.72 13.42 -11.87
CA TYR A 68 -11.88 12.50 -10.75
C TYR A 68 -12.04 11.05 -11.20
N GLY A 69 -12.97 10.80 -12.10
CA GLY A 69 -13.21 9.47 -12.67
C GLY A 69 -12.02 8.93 -13.47
N ALA A 70 -11.33 9.80 -14.21
CA ALA A 70 -10.14 9.40 -14.97
C ALA A 70 -8.98 8.96 -14.05
N ILE A 71 -8.80 9.57 -12.86
CA ILE A 71 -7.81 9.11 -11.88
C ILE A 71 -8.15 7.70 -11.41
N LEU A 72 -9.42 7.42 -11.08
CA LEU A 72 -9.86 6.09 -10.64
C LEU A 72 -9.65 5.03 -11.73
N ALA A 73 -9.98 5.35 -12.97
CA ALA A 73 -9.81 4.46 -14.11
C ALA A 73 -8.33 4.19 -14.44
N HIS A 74 -7.49 5.22 -14.36
CA HIS A 74 -6.03 5.12 -14.52
C HIS A 74 -5.42 4.16 -13.48
N VAL A 75 -5.75 4.36 -12.20
CA VAL A 75 -5.23 3.51 -11.13
C VAL A 75 -5.69 2.05 -11.29
N ALA A 76 -6.90 1.82 -11.80
CA ALA A 76 -7.35 0.46 -12.11
C ALA A 76 -6.47 -0.21 -13.19
N GLY A 77 -6.19 0.47 -14.29
CA GLY A 77 -5.31 -0.06 -15.36
C GLY A 77 -3.88 -0.28 -14.88
N ALA A 78 -3.28 0.72 -14.25
CA ALA A 78 -1.92 0.63 -13.71
C ALA A 78 -1.75 -0.50 -12.69
N SER A 79 -2.79 -0.80 -11.90
CA SER A 79 -2.77 -1.91 -10.92
C SER A 79 -2.59 -3.26 -11.58
N TYR A 80 -3.22 -3.50 -12.72
CA TYR A 80 -3.01 -4.73 -13.49
C TYR A 80 -1.57 -4.86 -13.97
N GLU A 81 -0.95 -3.77 -14.43
CA GLU A 81 0.47 -3.76 -14.83
C GLU A 81 1.39 -4.13 -13.66
N PHE A 82 1.25 -3.46 -12.51
CA PHE A 82 2.06 -3.76 -11.34
C PHE A 82 1.89 -5.20 -10.83
N CYS A 83 0.64 -5.66 -10.72
CA CYS A 83 0.35 -6.97 -10.14
C CYS A 83 0.66 -8.11 -11.10
N ALA A 84 0.49 -7.93 -12.42
CA ALA A 84 0.92 -8.89 -13.42
C ALA A 84 2.44 -9.02 -13.46
N ALA A 85 3.18 -7.90 -13.42
CA ALA A 85 4.63 -7.93 -13.30
C ALA A 85 5.09 -8.63 -12.02
N ALA A 86 4.42 -8.37 -10.88
CA ALA A 86 4.69 -9.09 -9.64
C ALA A 86 4.40 -10.60 -9.74
N LYS A 87 3.42 -11.04 -10.52
CA LYS A 87 3.16 -12.46 -10.81
C LYS A 87 4.17 -13.06 -11.79
N GLY A 88 4.84 -12.23 -12.59
CA GLY A 88 5.67 -12.67 -13.72
C GLY A 88 4.82 -13.05 -14.93
N GLU A 89 3.65 -12.48 -15.08
CA GLU A 89 2.68 -12.73 -16.14
C GLU A 89 2.51 -11.50 -17.03
N LYS A 90 1.96 -11.71 -18.23
CA LYS A 90 1.51 -10.60 -19.07
C LYS A 90 0.26 -9.96 -18.44
N THR A 91 0.21 -8.63 -18.45
CA THR A 91 -0.99 -7.92 -17.98
C THR A 91 -2.23 -8.30 -18.80
N PRO A 92 -3.39 -8.54 -18.15
CA PRO A 92 -4.64 -8.83 -18.86
C PRO A 92 -5.31 -7.57 -19.45
N HIS A 93 -4.93 -6.38 -18.99
CA HIS A 93 -5.48 -5.09 -19.42
C HIS A 93 -4.36 -4.10 -19.68
N ALA A 94 -4.52 -3.25 -20.70
CA ALA A 94 -3.61 -2.13 -20.93
C ALA A 94 -3.81 -1.04 -19.86
N GLU A 95 -2.75 -0.30 -19.53
CA GLU A 95 -2.79 0.76 -18.51
C GLU A 95 -3.93 1.77 -18.74
N ASP A 96 -4.11 2.20 -19.98
CA ASP A 96 -5.09 3.24 -20.35
C ASP A 96 -6.46 2.69 -20.80
N GLU A 97 -6.67 1.37 -20.72
CA GLU A 97 -7.90 0.72 -21.22
C GLU A 97 -9.14 1.30 -20.55
N PHE A 98 -9.13 1.40 -19.22
CA PHE A 98 -10.30 1.86 -18.48
C PHE A 98 -10.52 3.38 -18.58
N GLU A 99 -9.47 4.18 -18.75
CA GLU A 99 -9.61 5.61 -19.06
C GLU A 99 -10.34 5.81 -20.40
N LYS A 100 -10.13 4.88 -21.35
CA LYS A 100 -10.77 4.94 -22.68
C LYS A 100 -12.17 4.34 -22.70
N SER A 101 -12.41 3.26 -21.96
CA SER A 101 -13.63 2.43 -22.07
C SER A 101 -14.68 2.71 -21.00
N ALA A 102 -14.29 2.96 -19.73
CA ALA A 102 -15.22 3.15 -18.62
C ALA A 102 -15.80 4.58 -18.65
N LYS A 103 -17.11 4.72 -18.88
CA LYS A 103 -17.76 6.03 -19.07
C LYS A 103 -18.64 6.46 -17.91
N THR A 104 -19.17 5.53 -17.15
CA THR A 104 -20.03 5.79 -16.00
C THR A 104 -19.29 5.53 -14.69
N LYS A 105 -19.81 6.06 -13.57
CA LYS A 105 -19.31 5.71 -12.24
C LYS A 105 -19.32 4.19 -12.03
N ALA A 106 -20.38 3.52 -12.46
CA ALA A 106 -20.52 2.07 -12.32
C ALA A 106 -19.42 1.30 -13.08
N ASP A 107 -19.09 1.70 -14.32
CA ASP A 107 -18.02 1.08 -15.11
C ASP A 107 -16.66 1.27 -14.44
N ILE A 108 -16.36 2.49 -13.99
CA ILE A 108 -15.10 2.84 -13.33
C ILE A 108 -14.94 2.07 -12.01
N VAL A 109 -15.99 2.02 -11.20
CA VAL A 109 -15.99 1.26 -9.93
C VAL A 109 -15.80 -0.23 -10.19
N LYS A 110 -16.47 -0.79 -11.19
CA LYS A 110 -16.31 -2.20 -11.58
C LYS A 110 -14.86 -2.49 -12.02
N ALA A 111 -14.26 -1.62 -12.82
CA ALA A 111 -12.86 -1.77 -13.25
C ALA A 111 -11.90 -1.71 -12.05
N LEU A 112 -12.12 -0.76 -11.14
CA LEU A 112 -11.31 -0.63 -9.93
C LEU A 112 -11.45 -1.84 -9.01
N ASP A 113 -12.66 -2.33 -8.78
CA ASP A 113 -12.91 -3.53 -7.96
C ASP A 113 -12.27 -4.77 -8.56
N GLY A 114 -12.30 -4.92 -9.88
CA GLY A 114 -11.61 -6.01 -10.59
C GLY A 114 -10.09 -5.94 -10.41
N ALA A 115 -9.49 -4.74 -10.55
CA ALA A 115 -8.07 -4.53 -10.36
C ALA A 115 -7.62 -4.80 -8.91
N ILE A 116 -8.41 -4.35 -7.93
CA ILE A 116 -8.16 -4.63 -6.51
C ILE A 116 -8.21 -6.13 -6.24
N ALA A 117 -9.22 -6.83 -6.74
CA ALA A 117 -9.35 -8.28 -6.56
C ALA A 117 -8.17 -9.05 -7.18
N TYR A 118 -7.73 -8.65 -8.38
CA TYR A 118 -6.56 -9.24 -9.05
C TYR A 118 -5.29 -9.05 -8.22
N CYS A 119 -5.06 -7.86 -7.68
CA CYS A 119 -3.91 -7.57 -6.82
C CYS A 119 -4.00 -8.27 -5.47
N ASP A 120 -5.18 -8.36 -4.86
CA ASP A 120 -5.39 -8.99 -3.55
C ASP A 120 -4.86 -10.44 -3.54
N GLU A 121 -5.05 -11.20 -4.61
CA GLU A 121 -4.52 -12.56 -4.72
C GLU A 121 -2.98 -12.58 -4.69
N VAL A 122 -2.33 -11.58 -5.28
CA VAL A 122 -0.86 -11.46 -5.29
C VAL A 122 -0.34 -11.17 -3.88
N TYR A 123 -0.90 -10.15 -3.22
CA TYR A 123 -0.49 -9.79 -1.85
C TYR A 123 -0.81 -10.89 -0.84
N LYS A 124 -1.94 -11.59 -0.98
CA LYS A 124 -2.35 -12.70 -0.10
C LYS A 124 -1.38 -13.88 -0.19
N GLY A 125 -0.95 -14.22 -1.39
CA GLY A 125 -0.03 -15.33 -1.64
C GLY A 125 1.44 -15.03 -1.35
N LEU A 126 1.78 -13.80 -0.92
CA LEU A 126 3.15 -13.36 -0.70
C LEU A 126 3.71 -13.85 0.64
N ASP A 127 4.92 -14.38 0.62
CA ASP A 127 5.82 -14.57 1.77
C ASP A 127 7.12 -13.80 1.51
N ASP A 128 8.02 -13.72 2.50
CA ASP A 128 9.25 -12.94 2.34
C ASP A 128 10.21 -13.54 1.31
N ALA A 129 10.22 -14.87 1.16
CA ALA A 129 11.01 -15.53 0.12
C ALA A 129 10.51 -15.20 -1.29
N LYS A 130 9.18 -15.24 -1.50
CA LYS A 130 8.57 -14.82 -2.76
C LYS A 130 8.76 -13.32 -3.02
N ALA A 131 8.68 -12.49 -1.98
CA ALA A 131 8.88 -11.05 -2.09
C ALA A 131 10.27 -10.69 -2.63
N ALA A 132 11.29 -11.48 -2.30
CA ALA A 132 12.67 -11.31 -2.74
C ALA A 132 12.97 -11.88 -4.15
N GLN A 133 12.08 -12.68 -4.74
CA GLN A 133 12.30 -13.26 -6.07
C GLN A 133 12.43 -12.18 -7.14
N ILE A 134 13.38 -12.36 -8.06
CA ILE A 134 13.60 -11.44 -9.17
C ILE A 134 12.56 -11.71 -10.27
N VAL A 135 11.86 -10.65 -10.66
CA VAL A 135 10.85 -10.63 -11.73
C VAL A 135 11.05 -9.41 -12.63
N GLY A 136 10.34 -9.33 -13.74
CA GLY A 136 10.30 -8.12 -14.58
C GLY A 136 9.67 -6.94 -13.84
N GLY A 137 10.08 -5.72 -14.17
CA GLY A 137 9.44 -4.51 -13.68
C GLY A 137 8.14 -4.21 -14.43
N ALA A 138 7.18 -3.59 -13.74
CA ALA A 138 5.97 -3.06 -14.36
C ALA A 138 6.32 -2.05 -15.47
N PHE A 139 5.44 -1.87 -16.44
CA PHE A 139 5.61 -0.93 -17.58
C PHE A 139 6.92 -1.15 -18.37
N GLY A 140 7.40 -2.41 -18.45
CA GLY A 140 8.67 -2.71 -19.12
C GLY A 140 9.92 -2.24 -18.37
N GLY A 141 9.79 -1.91 -17.10
CA GLY A 141 10.89 -1.50 -16.24
C GLY A 141 11.93 -2.61 -16.00
N PRO A 142 13.07 -2.29 -15.36
CA PRO A 142 14.14 -3.24 -15.12
C PRO A 142 13.71 -4.37 -14.18
N GLN A 143 14.39 -5.50 -14.27
CA GLN A 143 14.19 -6.61 -13.34
C GLN A 143 14.54 -6.18 -11.90
N GLY A 144 13.77 -6.68 -10.94
CA GLY A 144 13.96 -6.37 -9.54
C GLY A 144 13.21 -7.35 -8.64
N ALA A 145 13.31 -7.17 -7.33
CA ALA A 145 12.53 -7.97 -6.39
C ALA A 145 11.04 -7.83 -6.67
N ARG A 146 10.29 -8.93 -6.62
CA ARG A 146 8.81 -8.93 -6.74
C ARG A 146 8.15 -7.88 -5.87
N ALA A 147 8.65 -7.69 -4.64
CA ALA A 147 8.21 -6.67 -3.72
C ALA A 147 8.26 -5.25 -4.31
N ALA A 148 9.20 -4.94 -5.22
CA ALA A 148 9.32 -3.61 -5.81
C ALA A 148 8.06 -3.24 -6.62
N ASN A 149 7.50 -4.17 -7.40
CA ASN A 149 6.25 -3.95 -8.13
C ASN A 149 5.07 -3.71 -7.16
N LEU A 150 4.99 -4.47 -6.06
CA LEU A 150 3.92 -4.35 -5.07
C LEU A 150 4.04 -3.06 -4.24
N ILE A 151 5.26 -2.65 -3.89
CA ILE A 151 5.54 -1.35 -3.29
C ILE A 151 5.11 -0.23 -4.26
N GLY A 152 5.52 -0.33 -5.54
CA GLY A 152 5.13 0.61 -6.58
C GLY A 152 3.62 0.76 -6.70
N ASN A 153 2.88 -0.36 -6.76
CA ASN A 153 1.41 -0.35 -6.77
C ASN A 153 0.82 0.37 -5.54
N THR A 154 1.33 0.06 -4.33
CA THR A 154 0.83 0.69 -3.10
C THR A 154 1.12 2.20 -3.07
N ILE A 155 2.32 2.61 -3.50
CA ILE A 155 2.71 4.03 -3.60
C ILE A 155 1.82 4.75 -4.62
N HIS A 156 1.57 4.16 -5.78
CA HIS A 156 0.72 4.71 -6.83
C HIS A 156 -0.72 4.94 -6.34
N PHE A 157 -1.29 4.00 -5.58
CA PHE A 157 -2.58 4.21 -4.91
C PHE A 157 -2.55 5.40 -3.96
N GLN A 158 -1.49 5.56 -3.15
CA GLN A 158 -1.38 6.64 -2.18
C GLN A 158 -1.14 8.00 -2.85
N GLU A 159 -0.34 8.05 -3.91
CA GLU A 159 -0.13 9.26 -4.71
C GLU A 159 -1.47 9.79 -5.26
N HIS A 160 -2.21 8.92 -5.92
CA HIS A 160 -3.49 9.30 -6.51
C HIS A 160 -4.59 9.50 -5.47
N TYR A 161 -4.54 8.80 -4.33
CA TYR A 161 -5.42 9.10 -3.20
C TYR A 161 -5.22 10.53 -2.69
N GLY A 162 -3.98 11.01 -2.61
CA GLY A 162 -3.68 12.40 -2.29
C GLY A 162 -4.36 13.39 -3.24
N ASN A 163 -4.34 13.10 -4.55
CA ASN A 163 -5.07 13.89 -5.55
C ASN A 163 -6.58 13.86 -5.28
N LEU A 164 -7.18 12.68 -5.08
CA LEU A 164 -8.61 12.52 -4.80
C LEU A 164 -9.04 13.24 -3.52
N VAL A 165 -8.22 13.22 -2.46
CA VAL A 165 -8.46 13.99 -1.22
C VAL A 165 -8.64 15.47 -1.51
N THR A 166 -7.76 16.04 -2.34
CA THR A 166 -7.86 17.44 -2.74
C THR A 166 -9.15 17.71 -3.52
N TYR A 167 -9.47 16.86 -4.49
CA TYR A 167 -10.69 17.00 -5.31
C TYR A 167 -11.97 16.90 -4.47
N LEU A 168 -12.02 15.95 -3.52
CA LEU A 168 -13.14 15.81 -2.60
C LEU A 168 -13.35 17.09 -1.77
N ARG A 169 -12.27 17.63 -1.17
CA ARG A 169 -12.33 18.85 -0.36
C ARG A 169 -12.78 20.07 -1.15
N ILE A 170 -12.29 20.25 -2.37
CA ILE A 170 -12.74 21.33 -3.26
C ILE A 170 -14.26 21.22 -3.52
N ASN A 171 -14.80 20.00 -3.54
CA ASN A 171 -16.23 19.77 -3.71
C ASN A 171 -17.03 19.74 -2.40
N GLY A 172 -16.44 20.12 -1.26
CA GLY A 172 -17.09 20.14 0.06
C GLY A 172 -17.34 18.76 0.65
N LEU A 173 -16.63 17.72 0.18
CA LEU A 173 -16.80 16.34 0.62
C LEU A 173 -15.68 15.94 1.58
N VAL A 174 -16.00 15.10 2.56
CA VAL A 174 -15.03 14.58 3.55
C VAL A 174 -14.31 13.36 2.98
N PRO A 175 -12.97 13.39 2.85
CA PRO A 175 -12.23 12.21 2.38
C PRO A 175 -12.33 11.03 3.35
N PRO A 176 -12.26 9.76 2.86
CA PRO A 176 -12.35 8.56 3.69
C PRO A 176 -11.38 8.52 4.88
N SER A 177 -10.14 9.01 4.70
CA SER A 177 -9.15 9.07 5.78
C SER A 177 -9.45 10.13 6.86
N SER A 178 -10.38 11.04 6.62
CA SER A 178 -10.80 12.12 7.55
C SER A 178 -12.22 11.89 8.08
N ALA A 179 -12.91 10.86 7.62
CA ALA A 179 -14.25 10.52 8.11
C ALA A 179 -14.16 9.90 9.51
N PRO A 180 -15.13 10.15 10.41
CA PRO A 180 -15.25 9.43 11.69
C PRO A 180 -15.28 7.92 11.44
N GLN A 181 -14.57 7.17 12.30
CA GLN A 181 -14.57 5.69 12.29
C GLN A 181 -15.76 5.16 13.08
#